data_d5a5ab7c290d55b69fefc56c8b8648c4
#
_entry.id   d5a5ab7c290d55b69fefc56c8b8648c4
#
_cell.length_a   1.000
_cell.length_b   1.000
_cell.length_c   1.000
_cell.angle_alpha   90.00
_cell.angle_beta   90.00
_cell.angle_gamma   90.00
#
_symmetry.space_group_name_H-M   'P 1'
#
loop_
_entity.id
_entity.type
_entity.pdbx_description
1 polymer ?
#
loop_
_entity_poly.entity_id
_entity_poly.type
_entity_poly.pdbx_seq_one_letter_code
_entity_poly.pdbx_strand_id
1 'polypeptide(L)'
;VLVRRAVSPNLISVVGVVCAGGAGLALAFTPAPVAAIPVTLLLIARLACANLDGTVARETQRSTRFGAVLNEAGDRAADLLVLAGLLPHVPLPLVAGAALASSVPSWIALSGAAAGAPRINGGPMGKTERCLVAVLAAATGWYSTAAVVVLAGSLLTGALRLSRIAVHCGREPSVDQP
;
A
#
# COMPACT_ATOMS: atom_id res chain seq x y z
N VAL A 1 5.42 -17.98 17.20
CA VAL A 1 5.09 -17.28 18.46
C VAL A 1 3.68 -16.68 18.36
N LEU A 2 3.33 -15.87 17.34
CA LEU A 2 2.02 -15.21 17.20
C LEU A 2 0.86 -16.20 17.13
N VAL A 3 1.00 -17.29 16.39
CA VAL A 3 0.00 -18.37 16.30
C VAL A 3 -0.23 -19.01 17.65
N ARG A 4 0.85 -19.30 18.41
CA ARG A 4 0.77 -19.87 19.76
C ARG A 4 0.08 -18.94 20.77
N ARG A 5 0.14 -17.61 20.57
CA ARG A 5 -0.52 -16.62 21.44
C ARG A 5 -1.93 -16.26 20.97
N ALA A 6 -2.48 -16.94 19.96
CA ALA A 6 -3.81 -16.70 19.40
C ALA A 6 -4.08 -15.23 19.02
N VAL A 7 -3.05 -14.51 18.56
CA VAL A 7 -3.17 -13.11 18.14
C VAL A 7 -4.11 -13.02 16.96
N SER A 8 -5.06 -12.09 17.02
CA SER A 8 -6.02 -11.86 15.93
C SER A 8 -5.31 -11.27 14.70
N PRO A 9 -5.53 -11.83 13.48
CA PRO A 9 -5.01 -11.25 12.24
C PRO A 9 -5.41 -9.79 12.06
N ASN A 10 -6.65 -9.42 12.42
CA ASN A 10 -7.14 -8.06 12.32
C ASN A 10 -6.37 -7.08 13.23
N LEU A 11 -5.94 -7.53 14.40
CA LEU A 11 -5.11 -6.71 15.29
C LEU A 11 -3.76 -6.42 14.66
N ILE A 12 -3.16 -7.40 13.97
CA ILE A 12 -1.89 -7.22 13.26
C ILE A 12 -2.05 -6.17 12.14
N SER A 13 -3.14 -6.23 11.38
CA SER A 13 -3.44 -5.22 10.34
C SER A 13 -3.59 -3.82 10.95
N VAL A 14 -4.32 -3.69 12.08
CA VAL A 14 -4.48 -2.40 12.77
C VAL A 14 -3.13 -1.85 13.26
N VAL A 15 -2.29 -2.69 13.86
CA VAL A 15 -0.93 -2.30 14.28
C VAL A 15 -0.12 -1.79 13.09
N GLY A 16 -0.23 -2.43 11.92
CA GLY A 16 0.41 -1.98 10.69
C GLY A 16 -0.03 -0.57 10.26
N VAL A 17 -1.33 -0.26 10.39
CA VAL A 17 -1.88 1.08 10.10
C VAL A 17 -1.37 2.11 11.11
N VAL A 18 -1.33 1.76 12.41
CA VAL A 18 -0.77 2.64 13.46
C VAL A 18 0.70 2.94 13.20
N CYS A 19 1.50 1.94 12.83
CA CYS A 19 2.90 2.15 12.45
C CYS A 19 3.03 3.10 11.24
N ALA A 20 2.16 2.97 10.22
CA ALA A 20 2.14 3.88 9.08
C ALA A 20 1.78 5.31 9.49
N GLY A 21 0.81 5.49 10.37
CA GLY A 21 0.46 6.79 10.94
C GLY A 21 1.63 7.42 11.70
N GLY A 22 2.31 6.65 12.55
CA GLY A 22 3.52 7.09 13.24
C GLY A 22 4.64 7.49 12.27
N ALA A 23 4.84 6.76 11.18
CA ALA A 23 5.80 7.11 10.14
C ALA A 23 5.42 8.42 9.43
N GLY A 24 4.13 8.63 9.13
CA GLY A 24 3.62 9.89 8.58
C GLY A 24 3.85 11.07 9.53
N LEU A 25 3.58 10.91 10.82
CA LEU A 25 3.86 11.93 11.83
C LEU A 25 5.36 12.24 11.94
N ALA A 26 6.21 11.21 11.91
CA ALA A 26 7.66 11.41 11.91
C ALA A 26 8.13 12.17 10.66
N LEU A 27 7.58 11.87 9.48
CA LEU A 27 7.85 12.63 8.26
C LEU A 27 7.41 14.09 8.37
N ALA A 28 6.25 14.35 8.99
CA ALA A 28 5.68 15.68 9.09
C ALA A 28 6.45 16.61 10.05
N PHE A 29 6.91 16.06 11.18
CA PHE A 29 7.35 16.87 12.32
C PHE A 29 8.82 16.67 12.71
N THR A 30 9.52 15.70 12.12
CA THR A 30 10.95 15.49 12.39
C THR A 30 11.77 15.94 11.18
N PRO A 31 12.79 16.78 11.37
CA PRO A 31 13.62 17.24 10.25
C PRO A 31 14.46 16.10 9.66
N ALA A 32 14.71 16.17 8.35
CA ALA A 32 15.68 15.31 7.69
C ALA A 32 17.11 15.70 8.14
N PRO A 33 18.05 14.74 8.31
CA PRO A 33 17.89 13.28 8.12
C PRO A 33 17.42 12.52 9.36
N VAL A 34 17.15 13.19 10.49
CA VAL A 34 16.80 12.55 11.77
C VAL A 34 15.52 11.70 11.62
N ALA A 35 14.57 12.17 10.81
CA ALA A 35 13.34 11.44 10.49
C ALA A 35 13.58 10.05 9.89
N ALA A 36 14.71 9.82 9.23
CA ALA A 36 15.00 8.56 8.54
C ALA A 36 14.93 7.35 9.47
N ILE A 37 15.43 7.47 10.71
CA ILE A 37 15.46 6.35 11.67
C ILE A 37 14.04 5.92 12.08
N PRO A 38 13.20 6.79 12.68
CA PRO A 38 11.86 6.39 13.09
C PRO A 38 10.98 5.99 11.89
N VAL A 39 11.08 6.67 10.75
CA VAL A 39 10.33 6.32 9.54
C VAL A 39 10.71 4.92 9.07
N THR A 40 12.00 4.58 8.99
CA THR A 40 12.47 3.26 8.58
C THR A 40 11.95 2.17 9.51
N LEU A 41 12.10 2.33 10.82
CA LEU A 41 11.69 1.33 11.81
C LEU A 41 10.16 1.09 11.76
N LEU A 42 9.38 2.16 11.69
CA LEU A 42 7.92 2.09 11.63
C LEU A 42 7.41 1.48 10.31
N LEU A 43 8.05 1.80 9.17
CA LEU A 43 7.67 1.21 7.89
C LEU A 43 8.11 -0.25 7.75
N ILE A 44 9.23 -0.66 8.35
CA ILE A 44 9.60 -2.08 8.46
C ILE A 44 8.55 -2.82 9.29
N ALA A 45 8.15 -2.28 10.45
CA ALA A 45 7.10 -2.86 11.27
C ALA A 45 5.76 -2.96 10.52
N ARG A 46 5.36 -1.91 9.78
CA ARG A 46 4.18 -1.92 8.91
C ARG A 46 4.24 -3.04 7.86
N LEU A 47 5.36 -3.17 7.14
CA LEU A 47 5.53 -4.21 6.11
C LEU A 47 5.53 -5.62 6.73
N ALA A 48 6.12 -5.79 7.90
CA ALA A 48 6.06 -7.04 8.65
C ALA A 48 4.61 -7.39 9.02
N CYS A 49 3.84 -6.45 9.56
CA CYS A 49 2.43 -6.65 9.88
C CYS A 49 1.62 -7.06 8.64
N ALA A 50 1.80 -6.34 7.51
CA ALA A 50 1.10 -6.60 6.26
C ALA A 50 1.47 -7.93 5.57
N ASN A 51 2.49 -8.64 6.03
CA ASN A 51 2.82 -9.99 5.59
C ASN A 51 2.38 -11.05 6.60
N LEU A 52 2.43 -10.69 7.90
CA LEU A 52 2.12 -11.61 8.99
C LEU A 52 0.61 -11.86 9.15
N ASP A 53 -0.24 -10.84 8.94
CA ASP A 53 -1.69 -10.96 9.10
C ASP A 53 -2.29 -12.04 8.20
N GLY A 54 -1.93 -12.04 6.91
CA GLY A 54 -2.35 -13.08 5.96
C GLY A 54 -1.78 -14.46 6.26
N THR A 55 -0.53 -14.52 6.77
CA THR A 55 0.09 -15.79 7.17
C THR A 55 -0.59 -16.38 8.40
N VAL A 56 -0.78 -15.56 9.44
CA VAL A 56 -1.47 -15.99 10.66
C VAL A 56 -2.91 -16.40 10.36
N ALA A 57 -3.63 -15.65 9.50
CA ALA A 57 -4.99 -16.01 9.11
C ALA A 57 -5.08 -17.39 8.44
N ARG A 58 -4.12 -17.70 7.56
CA ARG A 58 -4.05 -19.02 6.89
C ARG A 58 -3.68 -20.14 7.86
N GLU A 59 -2.65 -19.97 8.66
CA GLU A 59 -2.17 -21.00 9.60
C GLU A 59 -3.17 -21.29 10.73
N THR A 60 -3.96 -20.28 11.14
CA THR A 60 -4.99 -20.45 12.18
C THR A 60 -6.37 -20.81 11.62
N GLN A 61 -6.51 -20.94 10.29
CA GLN A 61 -7.80 -21.15 9.61
C GLN A 61 -8.86 -20.07 9.96
N ARG A 62 -8.41 -18.86 10.32
CA ARG A 62 -9.25 -17.70 10.67
C ARG A 62 -9.37 -16.69 9.52
N SER A 63 -9.15 -17.15 8.28
CA SER A 63 -9.39 -16.32 7.09
C SER A 63 -10.88 -16.03 6.94
N THR A 64 -11.26 -14.75 6.98
CA THR A 64 -12.64 -14.31 6.78
C THR A 64 -12.73 -13.37 5.59
N ARG A 65 -13.91 -13.32 4.95
CA ARG A 65 -14.17 -12.37 3.86
C ARG A 65 -14.00 -10.93 4.33
N PHE A 66 -14.48 -10.62 5.54
CA PHE A 66 -14.31 -9.30 6.15
C PHE A 66 -12.85 -8.98 6.47
N GLY A 67 -12.07 -9.96 6.93
CA GLY A 67 -10.62 -9.80 7.15
C GLY A 67 -9.87 -9.42 5.88
N ALA A 68 -10.26 -9.97 4.73
CA ALA A 68 -9.66 -9.60 3.44
C ALA A 68 -9.99 -8.14 3.06
N VAL A 69 -11.22 -7.68 3.31
CA VAL A 69 -11.62 -6.27 3.11
C VAL A 69 -10.85 -5.36 4.05
N LEU A 70 -10.74 -5.73 5.33
CA LEU A 70 -10.02 -4.94 6.33
C LEU A 70 -8.53 -4.81 5.99
N ASN A 71 -7.91 -5.88 5.52
CA ASN A 71 -6.51 -5.85 5.08
C ASN A 71 -6.31 -4.90 3.89
N GLU A 72 -7.18 -4.97 2.86
CA GLU A 72 -7.09 -4.08 1.70
C GLU A 72 -7.32 -2.61 2.08
N ALA A 73 -8.35 -2.34 2.89
CA ALA A 73 -8.65 -1.00 3.39
C ALA A 73 -7.51 -0.47 4.28
N GLY A 74 -6.95 -1.33 5.14
CA GLY A 74 -5.80 -1.01 5.99
C GLY A 74 -4.56 -0.66 5.18
N ASP A 75 -4.26 -1.40 4.11
CA ASP A 75 -3.15 -1.08 3.21
C ASP A 75 -3.33 0.30 2.55
N ARG A 76 -4.56 0.66 2.15
CA ARG A 76 -4.86 2.00 1.59
C ARG A 76 -4.73 3.09 2.64
N ALA A 77 -5.33 2.88 3.82
CA ALA A 77 -5.21 3.82 4.92
C ALA A 77 -3.74 4.06 5.31
N ALA A 78 -2.93 3.00 5.39
CA ALA A 78 -1.51 3.10 5.68
C ALA A 78 -0.75 3.93 4.63
N ASP A 79 -0.99 3.70 3.35
CA ASP A 79 -0.37 4.48 2.27
C ASP A 79 -0.76 5.97 2.35
N LEU A 80 -2.05 6.27 2.59
CA LEU A 80 -2.55 7.64 2.73
C LEU A 80 -1.95 8.35 3.94
N LEU A 81 -1.83 7.67 5.09
CA LEU A 81 -1.22 8.23 6.30
C LEU A 81 0.25 8.60 6.11
N VAL A 82 1.02 7.74 5.43
CA VAL A 82 2.42 8.05 5.11
C VAL A 82 2.51 9.25 4.18
N LEU A 83 1.69 9.30 3.11
CA LEU A 83 1.69 10.42 2.17
C LEU A 83 1.20 11.72 2.81
N ALA A 84 0.24 11.66 3.74
CA ALA A 84 -0.19 12.82 4.52
C ALA A 84 0.95 13.45 5.31
N GLY A 85 1.96 12.66 5.71
CA GLY A 85 3.17 13.17 6.35
C GLY A 85 3.99 14.12 5.48
N LEU A 86 3.75 14.17 4.17
CA LEU A 86 4.40 15.12 3.26
C LEU A 86 3.72 16.50 3.23
N LEU A 87 2.50 16.64 3.76
CA LEU A 87 1.70 17.88 3.68
C LEU A 87 2.40 19.13 4.20
N PRO A 88 3.22 19.10 5.28
CA PRO A 88 3.94 20.30 5.73
C PRO A 88 5.04 20.76 4.77
N HIS A 89 5.48 19.90 3.85
CA HIS A 89 6.65 20.12 2.99
C HIS A 89 6.30 20.23 1.50
N VAL A 90 5.09 19.79 1.10
CA VAL A 90 4.67 19.64 -0.30
C VAL A 90 3.28 20.23 -0.49
N PRO A 91 3.02 20.97 -1.58
CA PRO A 91 1.69 21.51 -1.85
C PRO A 91 0.61 20.44 -1.88
N LEU A 92 -0.54 20.73 -1.25
CA LEU A 92 -1.68 19.82 -1.14
C LEU A 92 -2.08 19.15 -2.48
N PRO A 93 -2.17 19.86 -3.62
CA PRO A 93 -2.55 19.22 -4.90
C PRO A 93 -1.61 18.08 -5.31
N LEU A 94 -0.30 18.23 -5.05
CA LEU A 94 0.66 17.18 -5.40
C LEU A 94 0.57 15.98 -4.45
N VAL A 95 0.41 16.21 -3.15
CA VAL A 95 0.19 15.13 -2.17
C VAL A 95 -1.12 14.41 -2.46
N ALA A 96 -2.21 15.13 -2.74
CA ALA A 96 -3.51 14.55 -3.08
C ALA A 96 -3.42 13.74 -4.38
N GLY A 97 -2.73 14.24 -5.40
CA GLY A 97 -2.50 13.53 -6.65
C GLY A 97 -1.72 12.23 -6.43
N ALA A 98 -0.64 12.25 -5.62
CA ALA A 98 0.13 11.06 -5.26
C ALA A 98 -0.71 10.05 -4.46
N ALA A 99 -1.55 10.53 -3.53
CA ALA A 99 -2.44 9.71 -2.73
C ALA A 99 -3.50 8.99 -3.59
N LEU A 100 -4.16 9.72 -4.48
CA LEU A 100 -5.11 9.13 -5.44
C LEU A 100 -4.42 8.13 -6.37
N ALA A 101 -3.30 8.52 -6.97
CA ALA A 101 -2.53 7.66 -7.87
C ALA A 101 -2.06 6.37 -7.17
N SER A 102 -1.65 6.45 -5.89
CA SER A 102 -1.21 5.27 -5.12
C SER A 102 -2.30 4.20 -4.95
N SER A 103 -3.57 4.59 -5.04
CA SER A 103 -4.72 3.70 -4.92
C SER A 103 -5.11 3.04 -6.26
N VAL A 104 -4.78 3.66 -7.40
CA VAL A 104 -5.15 3.21 -8.75
C VAL A 104 -4.73 1.76 -9.04
N PRO A 105 -3.48 1.30 -8.74
CA PRO A 105 -3.08 -0.07 -9.01
C PRO A 105 -3.91 -1.12 -8.28
N SER A 106 -4.38 -0.81 -7.06
CA SER A 106 -5.24 -1.71 -6.30
C SER A 106 -6.67 -1.72 -6.83
N TRP A 107 -7.22 -0.56 -7.17
CA TRP A 107 -8.56 -0.49 -7.77
C TRP A 107 -8.62 -1.28 -9.07
N ILE A 108 -7.63 -1.14 -9.93
CA ILE A 108 -7.54 -1.90 -11.19
C ILE A 108 -7.43 -3.42 -10.89
N ALA A 109 -6.57 -3.83 -9.95
CA ALA A 109 -6.43 -5.24 -9.61
C ALA A 109 -7.70 -5.85 -9.00
N LEU A 110 -8.42 -5.10 -8.14
CA LEU A 110 -9.68 -5.53 -7.56
C LEU A 110 -10.81 -5.58 -8.61
N SER A 111 -10.88 -4.58 -9.49
CA SER A 111 -11.87 -4.55 -10.58
C SER A 111 -11.65 -5.71 -11.56
N GLY A 112 -10.39 -6.00 -11.92
CA GLY A 112 -10.05 -7.16 -12.73
C GLY A 112 -10.46 -8.48 -12.07
N ALA A 113 -10.19 -8.62 -10.76
CA ALA A 113 -10.60 -9.83 -10.03
C ALA A 113 -12.13 -9.95 -9.92
N ALA A 114 -12.84 -8.84 -9.79
CA ALA A 114 -14.31 -8.84 -9.80
C ALA A 114 -14.89 -9.20 -11.17
N ALA A 115 -14.16 -8.90 -12.26
CA ALA A 115 -14.51 -9.30 -13.62
C ALA A 115 -14.07 -10.74 -13.99
N GLY A 116 -13.57 -11.53 -13.03
CA GLY A 116 -13.16 -12.92 -13.27
C GLY A 116 -11.67 -13.10 -13.59
N ALA A 117 -10.93 -12.04 -13.85
CA ALA A 117 -9.49 -12.15 -14.10
C ALA A 117 -8.71 -12.51 -12.83
N PRO A 118 -7.57 -13.20 -12.91
CA PRO A 118 -6.73 -13.45 -11.76
C PRO A 118 -6.23 -12.12 -11.17
N ARG A 119 -6.16 -12.03 -9.84
CA ARG A 119 -5.66 -10.82 -9.20
C ARG A 119 -4.22 -10.53 -9.60
N ILE A 120 -4.01 -9.51 -10.42
CA ILE A 120 -2.70 -9.12 -10.92
C ILE A 120 -2.01 -8.23 -9.88
N ASN A 121 -0.92 -8.74 -9.32
CA ASN A 121 -0.02 -8.03 -8.43
C ASN A 121 1.30 -7.74 -9.17
N GLY A 122 2.08 -6.79 -8.63
CA GLY A 122 3.35 -6.39 -9.23
C GLY A 122 3.25 -5.06 -9.99
N GLY A 123 4.41 -4.57 -10.41
CA GLY A 123 4.59 -3.25 -11.01
C GLY A 123 5.68 -2.46 -10.27
N PRO A 124 6.21 -1.38 -10.89
CA PRO A 124 7.36 -0.64 -10.38
C PRO A 124 7.09 0.18 -9.10
N MET A 125 5.83 0.38 -8.71
CA MET A 125 5.45 1.14 -7.51
C MET A 125 4.41 0.37 -6.71
N GLY A 126 4.85 -0.68 -6.00
CA GLY A 126 4.07 -1.40 -5.02
C GLY A 126 4.17 -0.78 -3.62
N LYS A 127 3.66 -1.48 -2.60
CA LYS A 127 3.69 -0.97 -1.21
C LYS A 127 5.11 -0.87 -0.64
N THR A 128 6.00 -1.76 -1.01
CA THR A 128 7.40 -1.77 -0.56
C THR A 128 8.17 -0.59 -1.15
N GLU A 129 8.01 -0.34 -2.44
CA GLU A 129 8.67 0.75 -3.16
C GLU A 129 8.20 2.10 -2.62
N ARG A 130 6.91 2.28 -2.32
CA ARG A 130 6.40 3.49 -1.66
C ARG A 130 7.00 3.70 -0.27
N CYS A 131 7.16 2.64 0.52
CA CYS A 131 7.86 2.73 1.81
C CYS A 131 9.32 3.16 1.61
N LEU A 132 10.03 2.60 0.63
CA LEU A 132 11.40 2.97 0.33
C LEU A 132 11.51 4.45 -0.09
N VAL A 133 10.61 4.93 -0.95
CA VAL A 133 10.56 6.34 -1.36
C VAL A 133 10.32 7.25 -0.15
N ALA A 134 9.46 6.87 0.79
CA ALA A 134 9.22 7.62 2.02
C ALA A 134 10.47 7.67 2.93
N VAL A 135 11.20 6.56 3.06
CA VAL A 135 12.47 6.50 3.80
C VAL A 135 13.52 7.41 3.15
N LEU A 136 13.64 7.37 1.83
CA LEU A 136 14.56 8.25 1.10
C LEU A 136 14.18 9.73 1.27
N ALA A 137 12.90 10.07 1.22
CA ALA A 137 12.42 11.42 1.50
C ALA A 137 12.77 11.88 2.92
N ALA A 138 12.60 11.00 3.92
CA ALA A 138 12.97 11.28 5.30
C ALA A 138 14.49 11.49 5.49
N ALA A 139 15.30 10.77 4.72
CA ALA A 139 16.76 10.87 4.80
C ALA A 139 17.32 12.11 4.08
N THR A 140 16.72 12.51 2.96
CA THR A 140 17.26 13.53 2.06
C THR A 140 16.54 14.88 2.16
N GLY A 141 15.29 14.89 2.66
CA GLY A 141 14.42 16.08 2.60
C GLY A 141 13.80 16.32 1.22
N TRP A 142 13.96 15.40 0.25
CA TRP A 142 13.43 15.54 -1.11
C TRP A 142 11.95 15.15 -1.20
N TYR A 143 11.13 15.78 -0.38
CA TYR A 143 9.71 15.46 -0.21
C TYR A 143 8.89 15.64 -1.49
N SER A 144 9.10 16.72 -2.24
CA SER A 144 8.39 16.98 -3.51
C SER A 144 8.77 15.93 -4.58
N THR A 145 10.05 15.59 -4.68
CA THR A 145 10.52 14.53 -5.58
C THR A 145 9.89 13.19 -5.24
N ALA A 146 9.82 12.85 -3.95
CA ALA A 146 9.16 11.63 -3.48
C ALA A 146 7.68 11.58 -3.88
N ALA A 147 6.94 12.68 -3.71
CA ALA A 147 5.54 12.76 -4.13
C ALA A 147 5.37 12.56 -5.65
N VAL A 148 6.23 13.18 -6.47
CA VAL A 148 6.23 13.00 -7.94
C VAL A 148 6.54 11.55 -8.32
N VAL A 149 7.54 10.93 -7.68
CA VAL A 149 7.94 9.55 -7.95
C VAL A 149 6.81 8.58 -7.58
N VAL A 150 6.15 8.78 -6.45
CA VAL A 150 4.99 7.95 -6.06
C VAL A 150 3.83 8.14 -7.04
N LEU A 151 3.54 9.39 -7.44
CA LEU A 151 2.49 9.69 -8.42
C LEU A 151 2.76 8.99 -9.75
N ALA A 152 3.89 9.29 -10.37
CA ALA A 152 4.23 8.77 -11.70
C ALA A 152 4.38 7.23 -11.70
N GLY A 153 5.08 6.68 -10.71
CA GLY A 153 5.28 5.24 -10.57
C GLY A 153 3.98 4.47 -10.30
N SER A 154 3.04 5.07 -9.56
CA SER A 154 1.74 4.44 -9.30
C SER A 154 0.85 4.46 -10.55
N LEU A 155 0.83 5.54 -11.32
CA LEU A 155 0.11 5.61 -12.59
C LEU A 155 0.69 4.60 -13.60
N LEU A 156 2.01 4.51 -13.71
CA LEU A 156 2.67 3.52 -14.55
C LEU A 156 2.31 2.08 -14.12
N THR A 157 2.32 1.80 -12.81
CA THR A 157 1.93 0.50 -12.27
C THR A 157 0.47 0.18 -12.60
N GLY A 158 -0.42 1.16 -12.48
CA GLY A 158 -1.83 1.04 -12.87
C GLY A 158 -1.99 0.72 -14.35
N ALA A 159 -1.34 1.47 -15.23
CA ALA A 159 -1.37 1.24 -16.69
C ALA A 159 -0.88 -0.17 -17.06
N LEU A 160 0.23 -0.63 -16.46
CA LEU A 160 0.76 -1.98 -16.69
C LEU A 160 -0.18 -3.08 -16.17
N ARG A 161 -0.88 -2.87 -15.05
CA ARG A 161 -1.89 -3.83 -14.58
C ARG A 161 -3.11 -3.87 -15.48
N LEU A 162 -3.60 -2.70 -15.90
CA LEU A 162 -4.73 -2.59 -16.81
C LEU A 162 -4.45 -3.29 -18.14
N SER A 163 -3.28 -3.08 -18.74
CA SER A 163 -2.90 -3.75 -19.98
C SER A 163 -2.85 -5.28 -19.85
N ARG A 164 -2.34 -5.79 -18.72
CA ARG A 164 -2.30 -7.24 -18.45
C ARG A 164 -3.70 -7.82 -18.28
N ILE A 165 -4.61 -7.11 -17.59
CA ILE A 165 -6.01 -7.52 -17.45
C ILE A 165 -6.70 -7.52 -18.82
N ALA A 166 -6.51 -6.47 -19.63
CA ALA A 166 -7.11 -6.37 -20.96
C ALA A 166 -6.68 -7.54 -21.88
N VAL A 167 -5.39 -7.90 -21.84
CA VAL A 167 -4.88 -9.06 -22.59
C VAL A 167 -5.48 -10.38 -22.08
N HIS A 168 -5.70 -10.51 -20.77
CA HIS A 168 -6.30 -11.70 -20.18
C HIS A 168 -7.77 -11.85 -20.60
N CYS A 169 -8.57 -10.81 -20.41
CA CYS A 169 -10.00 -10.81 -20.79
C CYS A 169 -10.22 -10.92 -22.29
N GLY A 170 -9.32 -10.37 -23.13
CA GLY A 170 -9.44 -10.50 -24.59
C GLY A 170 -9.09 -11.91 -25.15
N ARG A 171 -8.57 -12.81 -24.32
CA ARG A 171 -8.26 -14.20 -24.68
C ARG A 171 -9.37 -15.19 -24.27
N GLU A 172 -10.27 -14.78 -23.40
CA GLU A 172 -11.44 -15.61 -23.07
C GLU A 172 -12.45 -15.54 -24.21
N PRO A 173 -12.98 -16.69 -24.70
CA PRO A 173 -14.09 -16.67 -25.65
C PRO A 173 -15.25 -15.95 -24.98
N SER A 174 -15.96 -15.11 -25.74
CA SER A 174 -17.15 -14.40 -25.28
C SER A 174 -18.09 -15.41 -24.58
N VAL A 175 -18.25 -15.24 -23.27
CA VAL A 175 -19.33 -15.94 -22.55
C VAL A 175 -20.60 -15.27 -23.04
N ASP A 176 -21.27 -15.90 -24.01
CA ASP A 176 -22.63 -15.54 -24.41
C ASP A 176 -23.47 -15.59 -23.13
N GLN A 177 -23.81 -14.41 -22.61
CA GLN A 177 -24.80 -14.33 -21.55
C GLN A 177 -26.14 -14.73 -22.12
N PRO A 178 -26.85 -15.69 -21.50
CA PRO A 178 -28.19 -16.05 -21.90
C PRO A 178 -29.19 -14.90 -21.71
#